data_dedc940fff99e532240c3071509a210d
#
_entry.id   dedc940fff99e532240c3071509a210d
#
_cell.length_a   1.000
_cell.length_b   1.000
_cell.length_c   1.000
_cell.angle_alpha   90.00
_cell.angle_beta   90.00
_cell.angle_gamma   90.00
#
_symmetry.space_group_name_H-M   'P 1'
#
loop_
_entity.id
_entity.type
_entity.pdbx_description
1 polymer ?
#
loop_
_entity_poly.entity_id
_entity_poly.type
_entity_poly.pdbx_seq_one_letter_code
_entity_poly.pdbx_strand_id
1 'polypeptide(L)'
;MGVPLSRATLANWIIYCAENYLRHVYDYFHRQLRMRKYLMADETRVQVLNEPGRNPETDSWMWLFRSGEDGLPPILLYHYTETRAKFHAASFLQGFSGYLETDGYQGYNNPPDIKRCSCWAHVRRYFTDAIPKGKEYDYSLPAVQGVQFCSKLFDCERYSKAKNHTAEQRKQFRDRKSVV
;
A
#
# COMPACT_ATOMS: atom_id res chain seq x y z
N MET A 1 30.18 14.54 -26.23
CA MET A 1 30.67 13.19 -26.51
C MET A 1 30.05 12.23 -25.46
N GLY A 2 29.32 11.20 -25.89
CA GLY A 2 28.77 10.19 -24.99
C GLY A 2 29.74 9.03 -24.84
N VAL A 3 29.78 8.40 -23.67
CA VAL A 3 30.53 7.13 -23.48
C VAL A 3 29.66 5.99 -23.97
N PRO A 4 30.10 5.19 -24.95
CA PRO A 4 29.34 4.04 -25.46
C PRO A 4 29.35 2.91 -24.42
N LEU A 5 28.23 2.76 -23.68
CA LEU A 5 28.06 1.68 -22.72
C LEU A 5 27.05 0.66 -23.24
N SER A 6 27.37 -0.63 -23.12
CA SER A 6 26.44 -1.68 -23.44
C SER A 6 25.34 -1.82 -22.36
N ARG A 7 24.15 -2.32 -22.74
CA ARG A 7 23.08 -2.65 -21.77
C ARG A 7 23.56 -3.63 -20.70
N ALA A 8 24.38 -4.60 -21.10
CA ALA A 8 24.94 -5.58 -20.17
C ALA A 8 25.84 -4.91 -19.11
N THR A 9 26.69 -3.96 -19.52
CA THR A 9 27.54 -3.22 -18.60
C THR A 9 26.71 -2.43 -17.57
N LEU A 10 25.68 -1.71 -18.04
CA LEU A 10 24.79 -0.97 -17.17
C LEU A 10 24.02 -1.88 -16.19
N ALA A 11 23.48 -3.01 -16.69
CA ALA A 11 22.79 -3.99 -15.86
C ALA A 11 23.72 -4.58 -14.79
N ASN A 12 24.93 -4.97 -15.15
CA ASN A 12 25.91 -5.52 -14.22
C ASN A 12 26.31 -4.50 -13.13
N TRP A 13 26.43 -3.22 -13.48
CA TRP A 13 26.69 -2.18 -12.46
C TRP A 13 25.54 -2.01 -11.49
N ILE A 14 24.30 -2.01 -11.98
CA ILE A 14 23.11 -1.92 -11.12
C ILE A 14 23.03 -3.14 -10.18
N ILE A 15 23.24 -4.34 -10.71
CA ILE A 15 23.25 -5.58 -9.92
C ILE A 15 24.34 -5.52 -8.86
N TYR A 16 25.56 -5.17 -9.26
CA TYR A 16 26.68 -5.04 -8.32
C TYR A 16 26.40 -4.03 -7.20
N CYS A 17 25.88 -2.85 -7.55
CA CYS A 17 25.51 -1.84 -6.56
C CYS A 17 24.37 -2.32 -5.65
N ALA A 18 23.38 -3.02 -6.20
CA ALA A 18 22.26 -3.55 -5.44
C ALA A 18 22.74 -4.57 -4.41
N GLU A 19 23.58 -5.51 -4.80
CA GLU A 19 24.06 -6.59 -3.94
C GLU A 19 25.06 -6.13 -2.88
N ASN A 20 25.97 -5.23 -3.24
CA ASN A 20 27.08 -4.85 -2.35
C ASN A 20 26.80 -3.62 -1.48
N TYR A 21 25.87 -2.74 -1.87
CA TYR A 21 25.62 -1.47 -1.18
C TYR A 21 24.14 -1.25 -0.84
N LEU A 22 23.26 -1.32 -1.85
CA LEU A 22 21.87 -0.94 -1.66
C LEU A 22 21.10 -1.93 -0.81
N ARG A 23 21.52 -3.20 -0.77
CA ARG A 23 20.94 -4.22 0.09
C ARG A 23 21.00 -3.83 1.56
N HIS A 24 22.13 -3.31 2.02
CA HIS A 24 22.29 -2.87 3.41
C HIS A 24 21.37 -1.68 3.75
N VAL A 25 21.20 -0.76 2.81
CA VAL A 25 20.30 0.39 2.95
C VAL A 25 18.85 -0.10 3.00
N TYR A 26 18.47 -1.02 2.10
CA TYR A 26 17.15 -1.64 2.10
C TYR A 26 16.84 -2.34 3.42
N ASP A 27 17.75 -3.17 3.92
CA ASP A 27 17.61 -3.91 5.17
C ASP A 27 17.51 -2.96 6.39
N TYR A 28 18.24 -1.84 6.36
CA TYR A 28 18.11 -0.79 7.37
C TYR A 28 16.72 -0.19 7.35
N PHE A 29 16.23 0.26 6.19
CA PHE A 29 14.88 0.83 6.09
C PHE A 29 13.78 -0.20 6.40
N HIS A 30 13.98 -1.47 6.06
CA HIS A 30 13.03 -2.52 6.43
C HIS A 30 12.93 -2.68 7.95
N ARG A 31 14.06 -2.64 8.68
CA ARG A 31 14.04 -2.62 10.15
C ARG A 31 13.34 -1.40 10.70
N GLN A 32 13.65 -0.19 10.18
CA GLN A 32 13.01 1.05 10.59
C GLN A 32 11.49 1.05 10.30
N LEU A 33 11.07 0.51 9.17
CA LEU A 33 9.66 0.38 8.81
C LEU A 33 8.89 -0.45 9.83
N ARG A 34 9.43 -1.60 10.24
CA ARG A 34 8.80 -2.49 11.23
C ARG A 34 8.72 -1.92 12.65
N MET A 35 9.49 -0.90 12.96
CA MET A 35 9.40 -0.18 14.24
C MET A 35 8.27 0.86 14.28
N ARG A 36 7.61 1.12 13.14
CA ARG A 36 6.48 2.05 13.08
C ARG A 36 5.23 1.41 13.67
N LYS A 37 4.28 2.25 14.12
CA LYS A 37 3.00 1.80 14.69
C LYS A 37 1.91 1.57 13.65
N TYR A 38 2.07 2.18 12.47
CA TYR A 38 1.08 2.13 11.40
C TYR A 38 1.76 1.98 10.05
N LEU A 39 1.38 0.93 9.35
CA LEU A 39 1.84 0.64 7.99
C LEU A 39 0.67 0.56 7.02
N MET A 40 0.97 0.79 5.77
CA MET A 40 0.08 0.55 4.63
C MET A 40 0.74 -0.47 3.71
N ALA A 41 -0.03 -1.42 3.20
CA ALA A 41 0.47 -2.40 2.25
C ALA A 41 -0.53 -2.58 1.10
N ASP A 42 0.02 -2.77 -0.08
CA ASP A 42 -0.71 -3.06 -1.31
C ASP A 42 0.18 -3.91 -2.22
N GLU A 43 -0.37 -4.59 -3.22
CA GLU A 43 0.42 -5.33 -4.19
C GLU A 43 -0.15 -5.18 -5.60
N THR A 44 0.74 -5.23 -6.57
CA THR A 44 0.39 -5.16 -7.99
C THR A 44 1.08 -6.26 -8.77
N ARG A 45 0.44 -6.68 -9.86
CA ARG A 45 1.03 -7.63 -10.81
C ARG A 45 2.16 -6.97 -11.57
N VAL A 46 3.21 -7.73 -11.81
CA VAL A 46 4.33 -7.36 -12.69
C VAL A 46 4.65 -8.53 -13.61
N GLN A 47 4.88 -8.25 -14.87
CA GLN A 47 5.31 -9.25 -15.82
C GLN A 47 6.84 -9.27 -15.90
N VAL A 48 7.43 -10.44 -15.72
CA VAL A 48 8.87 -10.66 -15.84
C VAL A 48 9.12 -11.66 -16.97
N LEU A 49 9.60 -11.16 -18.11
CA LEU A 49 9.73 -11.97 -19.34
C LEU A 49 10.79 -13.08 -19.23
N ASN A 50 11.85 -12.87 -18.44
CA ASN A 50 12.98 -13.79 -18.33
C ASN A 50 13.17 -14.24 -16.87
N GLU A 51 12.13 -14.80 -16.27
CA GLU A 51 12.20 -15.39 -14.94
C GLU A 51 12.57 -16.87 -15.03
N PRO A 52 13.66 -17.33 -14.38
CA PRO A 52 14.11 -18.70 -14.49
C PRO A 52 13.02 -19.71 -14.10
N GLY A 53 12.75 -20.69 -14.97
CA GLY A 53 11.80 -21.76 -14.70
C GLY A 53 10.32 -21.37 -14.77
N ARG A 54 9.99 -20.17 -15.26
CA ARG A 54 8.59 -19.70 -15.37
C ARG A 54 8.23 -19.28 -16.80
N ASN A 55 6.95 -19.44 -17.14
CA ASN A 55 6.42 -18.94 -18.40
C ASN A 55 6.37 -17.40 -18.36
N PRO A 56 6.83 -16.69 -19.42
CA PRO A 56 6.78 -15.24 -19.53
C PRO A 56 5.38 -14.62 -19.35
N GLU A 57 4.32 -15.37 -19.58
CA GLU A 57 2.93 -14.94 -19.38
C GLU A 57 2.45 -15.03 -17.91
N THR A 58 3.25 -15.64 -17.04
CA THR A 58 2.89 -15.79 -15.62
C THR A 58 3.13 -14.49 -14.87
N ASP A 59 2.11 -14.00 -14.18
CA ASP A 59 2.23 -12.82 -13.33
C ASP A 59 3.14 -13.09 -12.13
N SER A 60 4.09 -12.20 -11.90
CA SER A 60 4.80 -12.02 -10.65
C SER A 60 4.24 -10.82 -9.89
N TRP A 61 4.71 -10.54 -8.69
CA TRP A 61 4.08 -9.58 -7.81
C TRP A 61 5.08 -8.59 -7.21
N MET A 62 4.69 -7.32 -7.21
CA MET A 62 5.40 -6.27 -6.50
C MET A 62 4.55 -5.83 -5.32
N TRP A 63 5.05 -6.11 -4.12
CA TRP A 63 4.46 -5.64 -2.87
C TRP A 63 5.00 -4.27 -2.53
N LEU A 64 4.13 -3.42 -2.07
CA LEU A 64 4.45 -2.09 -1.57
C LEU A 64 4.18 -2.05 -0.08
N PHE A 65 5.17 -1.69 0.71
CA PHE A 65 5.01 -1.44 2.14
C PHE A 65 5.44 -0.01 2.45
N ARG A 66 4.60 0.70 3.14
CA ARG A 66 4.81 2.12 3.43
C ARG A 66 4.49 2.43 4.88
N SER A 67 5.27 3.35 5.52
CA SER A 67 4.89 3.96 6.78
C SER A 67 3.71 4.91 6.61
N GLY A 68 2.86 5.00 7.62
CA GLY A 68 1.82 6.03 7.70
C GLY A 68 2.37 7.42 8.03
N GLU A 69 1.46 8.39 8.15
CA GLU A 69 1.78 9.76 8.57
C GLU A 69 1.93 9.80 10.11
N ASP A 70 3.13 9.58 10.61
CA ASP A 70 3.48 9.55 12.04
C ASP A 70 4.41 10.69 12.46
N GLY A 71 4.62 11.69 11.59
CA GLY A 71 5.50 12.83 11.83
C GLY A 71 6.98 12.54 11.58
N LEU A 72 7.34 11.31 11.23
CA LEU A 72 8.70 10.92 10.87
C LEU A 72 8.86 10.87 9.34
N PRO A 73 10.09 10.95 8.81
CA PRO A 73 10.32 10.78 7.37
C PRO A 73 9.67 9.49 6.84
N PRO A 74 8.96 9.56 5.71
CA PRO A 74 8.25 8.40 5.16
C PRO A 74 9.26 7.36 4.69
N ILE A 75 8.92 6.08 4.93
CA ILE A 75 9.63 4.93 4.39
C ILE A 75 8.69 4.23 3.44
N LEU A 76 9.19 3.90 2.24
CA LEU A 76 8.46 3.19 1.21
C LEU A 76 9.39 2.12 0.64
N LEU A 77 8.98 0.85 0.73
CA LEU A 77 9.75 -0.28 0.23
C LEU A 77 8.93 -1.10 -0.76
N TYR A 78 9.60 -1.48 -1.83
CA TYR A 78 9.10 -2.45 -2.80
C TYR A 78 9.71 -3.82 -2.52
N HIS A 79 8.88 -4.85 -2.57
CA HIS A 79 9.31 -6.23 -2.37
C HIS A 79 8.75 -7.09 -3.50
N TYR A 80 9.67 -7.61 -4.34
CA TYR A 80 9.32 -8.47 -5.45
C TYR A 80 9.15 -9.93 -4.99
N THR A 81 8.14 -10.60 -5.54
CA THR A 81 7.94 -12.04 -5.33
C THR A 81 7.37 -12.70 -6.58
N GLU A 82 7.69 -13.97 -6.78
CA GLU A 82 7.17 -14.75 -7.90
C GLU A 82 5.68 -15.08 -7.78
N THR A 83 5.12 -15.05 -6.59
CA THR A 83 3.72 -15.43 -6.34
C THR A 83 3.05 -14.45 -5.37
N ARG A 84 1.70 -14.44 -5.37
CA ARG A 84 0.89 -13.69 -4.38
C ARG A 84 0.63 -14.49 -3.10
N ALA A 85 1.45 -15.47 -2.79
CA ALA A 85 1.20 -16.33 -1.63
C ALA A 85 1.29 -15.53 -0.31
N LYS A 86 0.37 -15.83 0.63
CA LYS A 86 0.24 -15.13 1.93
C LYS A 86 1.53 -15.09 2.76
N PHE A 87 2.41 -16.09 2.59
CA PHE A 87 3.65 -16.15 3.36
C PHE A 87 4.64 -15.03 3.04
N HIS A 88 4.55 -14.42 1.83
CA HIS A 88 5.41 -13.30 1.45
C HIS A 88 5.14 -12.06 2.32
N ALA A 89 3.86 -11.69 2.46
CA ALA A 89 3.49 -10.60 3.36
C ALA A 89 3.84 -10.92 4.82
N ALA A 90 3.55 -12.14 5.27
CA ALA A 90 3.87 -12.57 6.62
C ALA A 90 5.38 -12.53 6.92
N SER A 91 6.21 -13.00 5.99
CA SER A 91 7.67 -12.96 6.12
C SER A 91 8.20 -11.52 6.15
N PHE A 92 7.71 -10.65 5.27
CA PHE A 92 8.11 -9.25 5.25
C PHE A 92 7.75 -8.51 6.55
N LEU A 93 6.58 -8.80 7.10
CA LEU A 93 6.05 -8.17 8.31
C LEU A 93 6.49 -8.87 9.60
N GLN A 94 7.34 -9.89 9.53
CA GLN A 94 7.81 -10.60 10.71
C GLN A 94 8.46 -9.65 11.72
N GLY A 95 7.94 -9.63 12.96
CA GLY A 95 8.39 -8.74 14.03
C GLY A 95 7.76 -7.33 14.00
N PHE A 96 6.84 -7.06 13.06
CA PHE A 96 5.99 -5.87 13.13
C PHE A 96 4.81 -6.11 14.08
N SER A 97 4.50 -5.12 14.91
CA SER A 97 3.28 -5.07 15.72
C SER A 97 2.63 -3.69 15.59
N GLY A 98 1.32 -3.65 15.31
CA GLY A 98 0.63 -2.37 15.13
C GLY A 98 -0.55 -2.47 14.17
N TYR A 99 -0.85 -1.36 13.52
CA TYR A 99 -1.94 -1.26 12.55
C TYR A 99 -1.42 -1.42 11.13
N LEU A 100 -2.07 -2.27 10.35
CA LEU A 100 -1.77 -2.49 8.93
C LEU A 100 -3.00 -2.17 8.09
N GLU A 101 -2.93 -1.11 7.29
CA GLU A 101 -3.96 -0.78 6.31
C GLU A 101 -3.70 -1.53 5.02
N THR A 102 -4.70 -2.28 4.54
CA THR A 102 -4.65 -3.03 3.28
C THR A 102 -6.00 -2.98 2.57
N ASP A 103 -6.03 -3.50 1.37
CA ASP A 103 -7.27 -3.87 0.67
C ASP A 103 -7.97 -5.08 1.33
N GLY A 104 -8.96 -5.67 0.65
CA GLY A 104 -9.68 -6.88 1.11
C GLY A 104 -8.91 -8.20 0.97
N TYR A 105 -7.68 -8.22 0.45
CA TYR A 105 -6.96 -9.46 0.19
C TYR A 105 -6.64 -10.25 1.47
N GLN A 106 -7.02 -11.53 1.49
CA GLN A 106 -6.87 -12.40 2.66
C GLN A 106 -5.41 -12.77 2.98
N GLY A 107 -4.49 -12.54 2.06
CA GLY A 107 -3.06 -12.81 2.27
C GLY A 107 -2.43 -12.02 3.42
N TYR A 108 -3.08 -10.94 3.83
CA TYR A 108 -2.68 -10.15 5.00
C TYR A 108 -3.33 -10.62 6.33
N ASN A 109 -4.18 -11.65 6.28
CA ASN A 109 -4.79 -12.19 7.49
C ASN A 109 -3.80 -13.13 8.16
N ASN A 110 -3.13 -12.77 9.25
CA ASN A 110 -2.68 -13.73 10.25
C ASN A 110 -1.39 -13.45 11.07
N PRO A 111 -0.77 -12.31 11.12
CA PRO A 111 0.17 -12.12 12.23
C PRO A 111 -0.61 -11.75 13.50
N PRO A 112 -0.41 -12.45 14.62
CA PRO A 112 -1.20 -12.27 15.85
C PRO A 112 -1.12 -10.86 16.45
N ASP A 113 -0.04 -10.12 16.17
CA ASP A 113 0.21 -8.80 16.74
C ASP A 113 -0.17 -7.65 15.80
N ILE A 114 -0.77 -7.95 14.65
CA ILE A 114 -1.16 -6.96 13.64
C ILE A 114 -2.67 -6.73 13.66
N LYS A 115 -3.08 -5.48 13.91
CA LYS A 115 -4.46 -5.03 13.77
C LYS A 115 -4.70 -4.54 12.35
N ARG A 116 -5.41 -5.33 11.55
CA ARG A 116 -5.71 -4.97 10.18
C ARG A 116 -6.79 -3.90 10.10
N CYS A 117 -6.57 -2.90 9.23
CA CYS A 117 -7.51 -1.85 8.89
C CYS A 117 -7.83 -1.91 7.38
N SER A 118 -9.07 -1.63 7.02
CA SER A 118 -9.48 -1.56 5.61
C SER A 118 -9.09 -0.22 5.01
N CYS A 119 -8.52 -0.26 3.81
CA CYS A 119 -8.22 0.95 3.04
C CYS A 119 -9.51 1.55 2.46
N TRP A 120 -9.86 2.76 2.88
CA TRP A 120 -11.06 3.45 2.41
C TRP A 120 -11.06 3.77 0.92
N ALA A 121 -9.89 3.90 0.29
CA ALA A 121 -9.79 4.06 -1.15
C ALA A 121 -10.28 2.81 -1.90
N HIS A 122 -9.93 1.61 -1.41
CA HIS A 122 -10.43 0.36 -1.96
C HIS A 122 -11.93 0.16 -1.66
N VAL A 123 -12.39 0.47 -0.46
CA VAL A 123 -13.82 0.43 -0.11
C VAL A 123 -14.62 1.34 -1.05
N ARG A 124 -14.14 2.58 -1.29
CA ARG A 124 -14.78 3.49 -2.24
C ARG A 124 -14.81 2.92 -3.66
N ARG A 125 -13.73 2.27 -4.12
CA ARG A 125 -13.67 1.62 -5.43
C ARG A 125 -14.74 0.55 -5.57
N TYR A 126 -14.91 -0.33 -4.57
CA TYR A 126 -15.95 -1.35 -4.60
C TYR A 126 -17.35 -0.76 -4.74
N PHE A 127 -17.66 0.32 -4.05
CA PHE A 127 -18.92 1.03 -4.28
C PHE A 127 -19.03 1.60 -5.69
N THR A 128 -17.97 2.22 -6.20
CA THR A 128 -17.95 2.78 -7.56
C THR A 128 -18.17 1.70 -8.62
N ASP A 129 -17.51 0.56 -8.48
CA ASP A 129 -17.60 -0.56 -9.42
C ASP A 129 -18.97 -1.24 -9.39
N ALA A 130 -19.70 -1.12 -8.28
CA ALA A 130 -21.07 -1.63 -8.13
C ALA A 130 -22.15 -0.72 -8.72
N ILE A 131 -21.81 0.49 -9.18
CA ILE A 131 -22.79 1.41 -9.80
C ILE A 131 -23.04 0.98 -11.25
N PRO A 132 -24.29 0.73 -11.66
CA PRO A 132 -24.61 0.48 -13.05
C PRO A 132 -24.24 1.67 -13.95
N LYS A 133 -23.76 1.39 -15.16
CA LYS A 133 -23.41 2.42 -16.15
C LYS A 133 -24.58 3.39 -16.40
N GLY A 134 -24.30 4.69 -16.35
CA GLY A 134 -25.28 5.76 -16.55
C GLY A 134 -26.14 6.06 -15.32
N LYS A 135 -25.86 5.44 -14.17
CA LYS A 135 -26.57 5.69 -12.90
C LYS A 135 -25.69 6.31 -11.81
N GLU A 136 -24.59 6.95 -12.19
CA GLU A 136 -23.61 7.54 -11.27
C GLU A 136 -24.19 8.63 -10.37
N TYR A 137 -25.33 9.21 -10.74
CA TYR A 137 -26.04 10.26 -10.01
C TYR A 137 -27.40 9.81 -9.45
N ASP A 138 -27.69 8.50 -9.47
CA ASP A 138 -28.90 7.95 -8.87
C ASP A 138 -28.69 7.74 -7.38
N TYR A 139 -29.01 8.76 -6.59
CA TYR A 139 -28.84 8.78 -5.14
C TYR A 139 -29.75 7.81 -4.36
N SER A 140 -30.69 7.17 -5.03
CA SER A 140 -31.48 6.08 -4.42
C SER A 140 -30.67 4.77 -4.30
N LEU A 141 -29.60 4.63 -5.07
CA LEU A 141 -28.77 3.43 -5.06
C LEU A 141 -27.82 3.39 -3.86
N PRO A 142 -27.80 2.30 -3.08
CA PRO A 142 -26.87 2.14 -1.95
C PRO A 142 -25.40 2.30 -2.35
N ALA A 143 -25.02 1.88 -3.56
CA ALA A 143 -23.65 2.03 -4.05
C ALA A 143 -23.25 3.50 -4.22
N VAL A 144 -24.14 4.35 -4.77
CA VAL A 144 -23.92 5.80 -4.89
C VAL A 144 -23.84 6.45 -3.51
N GLN A 145 -24.71 6.08 -2.59
CA GLN A 145 -24.68 6.56 -1.21
C GLN A 145 -23.35 6.17 -0.51
N GLY A 146 -22.85 4.94 -0.75
CA GLY A 146 -21.55 4.47 -0.25
C GLY A 146 -20.38 5.31 -0.78
N VAL A 147 -20.36 5.66 -2.07
CA VAL A 147 -19.36 6.55 -2.65
C VAL A 147 -19.41 7.92 -2.00
N GLN A 148 -20.62 8.48 -1.78
CA GLN A 148 -20.76 9.77 -1.10
C GLN A 148 -20.27 9.74 0.33
N PHE A 149 -20.57 8.68 1.08
CA PHE A 149 -20.09 8.50 2.44
C PHE A 149 -18.55 8.47 2.49
N CYS A 150 -17.91 7.66 1.63
CA CYS A 150 -16.46 7.65 1.52
C CYS A 150 -15.89 9.03 1.16
N SER A 151 -16.54 9.77 0.25
CA SER A 151 -16.11 11.11 -0.14
C SER A 151 -16.17 12.07 1.05
N LYS A 152 -17.24 12.04 1.86
CA LYS A 152 -17.34 12.85 3.09
C LYS A 152 -16.21 12.54 4.08
N LEU A 153 -15.82 11.26 4.23
CA LEU A 153 -14.69 10.89 5.09
C LEU A 153 -13.37 11.47 4.57
N PHE A 154 -13.10 11.40 3.27
CA PHE A 154 -11.91 12.02 2.68
C PHE A 154 -11.92 13.55 2.82
N ASP A 155 -13.08 14.19 2.71
CA ASP A 155 -13.23 15.63 2.96
C ASP A 155 -12.88 15.99 4.41
N CYS A 156 -13.34 15.18 5.37
CA CYS A 156 -12.98 15.34 6.78
C CYS A 156 -11.46 15.27 6.99
N GLU A 157 -10.79 14.32 6.32
CA GLU A 157 -9.33 14.21 6.42
C GLU A 157 -8.63 15.42 5.80
N ARG A 158 -9.03 15.85 4.60
CA ARG A 158 -8.47 17.04 3.94
C ARG A 158 -8.65 18.29 4.80
N TYR A 159 -9.84 18.49 5.35
CA TYR A 159 -10.11 19.61 6.26
C TYR A 159 -9.25 19.56 7.51
N SER A 160 -9.17 18.41 8.17
CA SER A 160 -8.37 18.22 9.37
C SER A 160 -6.88 18.47 9.13
N LYS A 161 -6.37 18.04 7.97
CA LYS A 161 -4.98 18.30 7.56
C LYS A 161 -4.73 19.78 7.30
N ALA A 162 -5.64 20.46 6.60
CA ALA A 162 -5.55 21.92 6.34
C ALA A 162 -5.59 22.77 7.61
N LYS A 163 -6.27 22.28 8.65
CA LYS A 163 -6.38 22.94 9.96
C LYS A 163 -5.31 22.49 10.97
N ASN A 164 -4.39 21.61 10.58
CA ASN A 164 -3.37 21.03 11.46
C ASN A 164 -3.97 20.44 12.76
N HIS A 165 -5.12 19.76 12.65
CA HIS A 165 -5.77 19.13 13.79
C HIS A 165 -4.88 18.06 14.42
N THR A 166 -4.82 18.01 15.75
CA THR A 166 -4.23 16.89 16.48
C THR A 166 -5.00 15.59 16.21
N ALA A 167 -4.44 14.44 16.55
CA ALA A 167 -5.11 13.15 16.40
C ALA A 167 -6.46 13.10 17.11
N GLU A 168 -6.54 13.67 18.32
CA GLU A 168 -7.77 13.73 19.11
C GLU A 168 -8.82 14.64 18.47
N GLN A 169 -8.43 15.83 18.01
CA GLN A 169 -9.32 16.75 17.30
C GLN A 169 -9.84 16.13 15.99
N ARG A 170 -8.99 15.39 15.28
CA ARG A 170 -9.37 14.67 14.05
C ARG A 170 -10.40 13.60 14.36
N LYS A 171 -10.19 12.81 15.42
CA LYS A 171 -11.14 11.79 15.87
C LYS A 171 -12.49 12.42 16.20
N GLN A 172 -12.52 13.43 17.05
CA GLN A 172 -13.77 14.14 17.44
C GLN A 172 -14.49 14.76 16.23
N PHE A 173 -13.75 15.24 15.24
CA PHE A 173 -14.32 15.79 14.01
C PHE A 173 -14.97 14.70 13.15
N ARG A 174 -14.32 13.55 13.01
CA ARG A 174 -14.89 12.39 12.32
C ARG A 174 -16.16 11.88 13.00
N ASP A 175 -16.12 11.71 14.32
CA ASP A 175 -17.24 11.19 15.11
C ASP A 175 -18.49 12.08 14.92
N ARG A 176 -18.32 13.40 14.93
CA ARG A 176 -19.42 14.35 14.67
C ARG A 176 -19.97 14.31 13.25
N LYS A 177 -19.16 13.96 12.26
CA LYS A 177 -19.56 13.92 10.84
C LYS A 177 -20.07 12.57 10.37
N SER A 178 -19.79 11.49 11.10
CA SER A 178 -20.28 10.14 10.80
C SER A 178 -21.68 9.86 11.32
N VAL A 179 -22.25 10.75 12.15
CA VAL A 179 -23.58 10.60 12.77
C VAL A 179 -24.69 11.32 11.98
N VAL A 180 -24.36 11.91 10.81
CA VAL A 180 -25.33 12.64 9.96
C VAL A 180 -25.55 11.92 8.65
#